data_dde0f85efecfac360c72ab606384ce95
#
_entry.id   dde0f85efecfac360c72ab606384ce95
#
_cell.length_a   1.000
_cell.length_b   1.000
_cell.length_c   1.000
_cell.angle_alpha   90.00
_cell.angle_beta   90.00
_cell.angle_gamma   90.00
#
_symmetry.space_group_name_H-M   'P 1'
#
loop_
_entity.id
_entity.type
_entity.pdbx_description
1 polymer ?
#
loop_
_entity_poly.entity_id
_entity_poly.type
_entity_poly.pdbx_seq_one_letter_code
_entity_poly.pdbx_strand_id
1 'polypeptide(L)'
;MHKILSFYEFNTFDFLDVKENQKFLLANCKELGIKGTIILSEEGINGTVSGNEQSVDKLSLLLSSLGYKANIKISFSESDAFKRLKVKIQSEIVTFDGLGKFASNTGNFIDPKDWDNFINNDDVQLVDVRNFYETVIGKFPNSIDPKTETFTDFKEFIDSELGNLKDKKIAMYCTGGIRCEKASSYMKDIGFKEVFQLRGGIINYLNSLDKKNGSWEGECFVFDERVSLDYGSEEGTFDLCHGCRNPIDDDDKKSIYYEEGVSCPNCINIRSDEQNEKSRQRQAQIVFANKRKNL
;
A
#
# COMPACT_ATOMS: atom_id res chain seq x y z
N MET A 1 -21.26 7.23 -3.75
CA MET A 1 -19.79 7.33 -3.94
C MET A 1 -19.13 7.54 -2.59
N HIS A 2 -18.12 6.77 -2.26
CA HIS A 2 -17.34 6.84 -1.02
C HIS A 2 -16.01 7.55 -1.29
N LYS A 3 -15.66 8.51 -0.43
CA LYS A 3 -14.35 9.17 -0.46
C LYS A 3 -13.35 8.32 0.31
N ILE A 4 -12.18 8.11 -0.26
CA ILE A 4 -11.08 7.36 0.33
C ILE A 4 -9.94 8.32 0.60
N LEU A 5 -9.41 8.26 1.83
CA LEU A 5 -8.29 9.05 2.29
C LEU A 5 -7.15 8.10 2.64
N SER A 6 -6.05 8.17 1.87
CA SER A 6 -4.79 7.52 2.21
C SER A 6 -3.81 8.58 2.72
N PHE A 7 -3.18 8.31 3.83
CA PHE A 7 -2.30 9.29 4.48
C PHE A 7 -1.19 8.61 5.27
N TYR A 8 -0.06 9.28 5.36
CA TYR A 8 1.00 8.91 6.30
C TYR A 8 1.86 10.15 6.64
N GLU A 9 2.51 10.06 7.78
CA GLU A 9 3.52 11.03 8.21
C GLU A 9 4.51 10.34 9.13
N PHE A 10 5.80 10.53 8.86
CA PHE A 10 6.85 10.25 9.83
C PHE A 10 7.06 11.47 10.70
N ASN A 11 6.86 11.31 12.00
CA ASN A 11 7.05 12.35 12.99
C ASN A 11 7.24 11.69 14.36
N THR A 12 7.92 12.36 15.28
CA THR A 12 8.17 11.82 16.62
C THR A 12 7.03 12.18 17.56
N PHE A 13 6.43 11.19 18.17
CA PHE A 13 5.39 11.33 19.19
C PHE A 13 5.75 10.55 20.46
N ASP A 14 5.37 11.09 21.63
CA ASP A 14 5.46 10.34 22.88
C ASP A 14 4.43 9.21 22.91
N PHE A 15 4.79 8.10 23.55
CA PHE A 15 3.92 6.93 23.61
C PHE A 15 2.57 7.18 24.30
N LEU A 16 2.51 8.12 25.25
CA LEU A 16 1.26 8.53 25.91
C LEU A 16 0.34 9.24 24.91
N ASP A 17 0.88 10.15 24.11
CA ASP A 17 0.14 10.86 23.06
C ASP A 17 -0.39 9.88 22.02
N VAL A 18 0.41 8.88 21.63
CA VAL A 18 0.00 7.83 20.68
C VAL A 18 -1.22 7.06 21.22
N LYS A 19 -1.24 6.72 22.53
CA LYS A 19 -2.39 6.04 23.16
C LYS A 19 -3.64 6.91 23.24
N GLU A 20 -3.48 8.17 23.55
CA GLU A 20 -4.59 9.13 23.62
C GLU A 20 -5.16 9.37 22.24
N ASN A 21 -4.31 9.62 21.25
CA ASN A 21 -4.69 9.79 19.85
C ASN A 21 -5.40 8.55 19.30
N GLN A 22 -4.96 7.34 19.65
CA GLN A 22 -5.62 6.10 19.23
C GLN A 22 -7.06 6.03 19.74
N LYS A 23 -7.28 6.32 21.02
CA LYS A 23 -8.62 6.32 21.63
C LYS A 23 -9.51 7.38 21.00
N PHE A 24 -8.98 8.59 20.84
CA PHE A 24 -9.66 9.72 20.24
C PHE A 24 -10.08 9.43 18.79
N LEU A 25 -9.14 8.97 17.95
CA LEU A 25 -9.43 8.61 16.55
C LEU A 25 -10.42 7.45 16.44
N LEU A 26 -10.28 6.42 17.28
CA LEU A 26 -11.21 5.29 17.27
C LEU A 26 -12.65 5.72 17.59
N ALA A 27 -12.84 6.60 18.59
CA ALA A 27 -14.17 7.10 18.96
C ALA A 27 -14.79 7.95 17.84
N ASN A 28 -14.04 8.95 17.36
CA ASN A 28 -14.51 9.86 16.31
C ASN A 28 -14.77 9.14 14.97
N CYS A 29 -13.88 8.25 14.54
CA CYS A 29 -14.09 7.48 13.32
C CYS A 29 -15.33 6.56 13.39
N LYS A 30 -15.63 6.00 14.59
CA LYS A 30 -16.88 5.23 14.78
C LYS A 30 -18.11 6.12 14.65
N GLU A 31 -18.10 7.27 15.29
CA GLU A 31 -19.21 8.24 15.23
C GLU A 31 -19.44 8.73 13.78
N LEU A 32 -18.36 9.00 13.05
CA LEU A 32 -18.39 9.42 11.66
C LEU A 32 -18.73 8.29 10.66
N GLY A 33 -18.88 7.05 11.12
CA GLY A 33 -19.12 5.89 10.24
C GLY A 33 -17.97 5.55 9.32
N ILE A 34 -16.75 5.96 9.64
CA ILE A 34 -15.54 5.73 8.85
C ILE A 34 -15.10 4.26 9.00
N LYS A 35 -14.69 3.65 7.89
CA LYS A 35 -14.08 2.32 7.83
C LYS A 35 -12.66 2.43 7.30
N GLY A 36 -11.83 1.42 7.58
CA GLY A 36 -10.44 1.37 7.13
C GLY A 36 -9.46 1.04 8.25
N THR A 37 -8.19 1.28 7.99
CA THR A 37 -7.13 1.01 8.95
C THR A 37 -6.31 2.27 9.20
N ILE A 38 -6.10 2.60 10.48
CA ILE A 38 -5.17 3.63 10.95
C ILE A 38 -4.16 2.95 11.84
N ILE A 39 -2.89 3.17 11.60
CA ILE A 39 -1.76 2.69 12.41
C ILE A 39 -1.06 3.90 12.99
N LEU A 40 -0.87 3.89 14.31
CA LEU A 40 -0.12 4.90 15.05
C LEU A 40 1.11 4.26 15.68
N SER A 41 2.17 5.02 15.75
CA SER A 41 3.44 4.64 16.36
C SER A 41 4.12 5.89 16.91
N GLU A 42 5.17 5.71 17.72
CA GLU A 42 6.06 6.82 18.12
C GLU A 42 6.78 7.44 16.93
N GLU A 43 6.87 6.74 15.78
CA GLU A 43 7.46 7.26 14.54
C GLU A 43 6.45 7.94 13.60
N GLY A 44 5.14 8.00 13.96
CA GLY A 44 4.15 8.69 13.13
C GLY A 44 2.80 8.02 13.02
N ILE A 45 2.16 8.26 11.88
CA ILE A 45 0.82 7.74 11.52
C ILE A 45 0.80 7.24 10.08
N ASN A 46 0.05 6.17 9.84
CA ASN A 46 -0.25 5.65 8.51
C ASN A 46 -1.69 5.14 8.46
N GLY A 47 -2.40 5.41 7.38
CA GLY A 47 -3.75 4.91 7.26
C GLY A 47 -4.34 5.03 5.86
N THR A 48 -5.31 4.15 5.60
CA THR A 48 -6.26 4.31 4.51
C THR A 48 -7.65 4.04 5.06
N VAL A 49 -8.55 4.99 4.83
CA VAL A 49 -9.92 4.96 5.35
C VAL A 49 -10.90 5.42 4.28
N SER A 50 -12.17 5.03 4.43
CA SER A 50 -13.26 5.44 3.57
C SER A 50 -14.51 5.82 4.36
N GLY A 51 -15.33 6.65 3.76
CA GLY A 51 -16.62 7.08 4.30
C GLY A 51 -17.33 8.03 3.34
N ASN A 52 -18.46 8.60 3.79
CA ASN A 52 -19.03 9.71 3.04
C ASN A 52 -18.08 10.92 3.07
N GLU A 53 -18.21 11.79 2.08
CA GLU A 53 -17.30 12.91 1.89
C GLU A 53 -17.17 13.81 3.12
N GLN A 54 -18.28 14.18 3.74
CA GLN A 54 -18.30 15.05 4.93
C GLN A 54 -17.58 14.40 6.13
N SER A 55 -17.75 13.09 6.32
CA SER A 55 -17.09 12.34 7.39
C SER A 55 -15.58 12.29 7.19
N VAL A 56 -15.13 12.05 5.96
CA VAL A 56 -13.71 11.99 5.62
C VAL A 56 -13.06 13.37 5.76
N ASP A 57 -13.74 14.44 5.35
CA ASP A 57 -13.25 15.81 5.51
C ASP A 57 -13.11 16.19 7.00
N LYS A 58 -14.09 15.80 7.84
CA LYS A 58 -13.99 15.97 9.29
C LYS A 58 -12.80 15.22 9.86
N LEU A 59 -12.56 13.98 9.43
CA LEU A 59 -11.38 13.23 9.88
C LEU A 59 -10.07 13.94 9.48
N SER A 60 -9.97 14.48 8.27
CA SER A 60 -8.79 15.25 7.85
C SER A 60 -8.52 16.44 8.77
N LEU A 61 -9.58 17.17 9.20
CA LEU A 61 -9.45 18.25 10.18
C LEU A 61 -9.04 17.74 11.57
N LEU A 62 -9.59 16.59 12.01
CA LEU A 62 -9.21 15.97 13.27
C LEU A 62 -7.73 15.55 13.29
N LEU A 63 -7.23 14.95 12.21
CA LEU A 63 -5.80 14.62 12.08
C LEU A 63 -4.93 15.89 12.22
N SER A 64 -5.31 16.96 11.56
CA SER A 64 -4.59 18.25 11.66
C SER A 64 -4.63 18.83 13.07
N SER A 65 -5.76 18.70 13.78
CA SER A 65 -5.91 19.18 15.16
C SER A 65 -5.07 18.39 16.18
N LEU A 66 -4.72 17.14 15.86
CA LEU A 66 -3.81 16.31 16.63
C LEU A 66 -2.32 16.56 16.28
N GLY A 67 -2.04 17.54 15.42
CA GLY A 67 -0.68 17.90 15.01
C GLY A 67 -0.13 17.12 13.83
N TYR A 68 -0.92 16.22 13.21
CA TYR A 68 -0.48 15.50 12.01
C TYR A 68 -0.56 16.39 10.77
N LYS A 69 0.56 16.50 10.05
CA LYS A 69 0.69 17.16 8.73
C LYS A 69 0.81 16.14 7.62
N ALA A 70 0.02 15.09 7.72
CA ALA A 70 0.13 13.90 6.88
C ALA A 70 0.06 14.21 5.38
N ASN A 71 0.87 13.50 4.59
CA ASN A 71 0.76 13.48 3.14
C ASN A 71 -0.55 12.76 2.76
N ILE A 72 -1.53 13.54 2.30
CA ILE A 72 -2.88 13.06 2.02
C ILE A 72 -3.05 12.81 0.52
N LYS A 73 -3.66 11.66 0.20
CA LYS A 73 -4.12 11.30 -1.14
C LYS A 73 -5.61 10.96 -1.09
N ILE A 74 -6.35 11.48 -2.04
CA ILE A 74 -7.79 11.30 -2.14
C ILE A 74 -8.09 10.48 -3.39
N SER A 75 -8.97 9.50 -3.26
CA SER A 75 -9.60 8.76 -4.35
C SER A 75 -11.05 8.46 -4.00
N PHE A 76 -11.79 7.87 -4.94
CA PHE A 76 -13.21 7.58 -4.77
C PHE A 76 -13.50 6.14 -5.16
N SER A 77 -14.59 5.57 -4.62
CA SER A 77 -15.15 4.28 -5.01
C SER A 77 -16.67 4.35 -4.98
N GLU A 78 -17.33 3.56 -5.82
CA GLU A 78 -18.80 3.45 -5.79
C GLU A 78 -19.27 2.61 -4.59
N SER A 79 -18.45 1.66 -4.13
CA SER A 79 -18.74 0.77 -3.02
C SER A 79 -17.88 1.08 -1.79
N ASP A 80 -18.20 0.44 -0.65
CA ASP A 80 -17.38 0.49 0.55
C ASP A 80 -15.99 -0.15 0.31
N ALA A 81 -14.93 0.65 0.31
CA ALA A 81 -13.56 0.17 0.15
C ALA A 81 -13.06 -0.66 1.37
N PHE A 82 -13.76 -0.63 2.49
CA PHE A 82 -13.40 -1.39 3.70
C PHE A 82 -14.62 -1.94 4.43
N LYS A 83 -14.49 -3.15 4.98
CA LYS A 83 -15.57 -3.82 5.74
C LYS A 83 -15.70 -3.31 7.17
N ARG A 84 -14.61 -2.84 7.80
CA ARG A 84 -14.56 -2.47 9.21
C ARG A 84 -13.51 -1.41 9.50
N LEU A 85 -13.67 -0.71 10.63
CA LEU A 85 -12.66 0.20 11.17
C LEU A 85 -11.64 -0.57 12.03
N LYS A 86 -10.36 -0.21 11.89
CA LYS A 86 -9.27 -0.62 12.78
C LYS A 86 -8.40 0.60 13.07
N VAL A 87 -8.20 0.93 14.34
CA VAL A 87 -7.21 1.91 14.78
C VAL A 87 -6.25 1.21 15.73
N LYS A 88 -5.00 1.04 15.32
CA LYS A 88 -4.01 0.19 15.98
C LYS A 88 -2.79 1.00 16.39
N ILE A 89 -2.16 0.60 17.50
CA ILE A 89 -0.80 0.99 17.84
C ILE A 89 0.13 -0.13 17.42
N GLN A 90 1.22 0.21 16.74
CA GLN A 90 2.27 -0.71 16.33
C GLN A 90 3.63 -0.10 16.70
N SER A 91 4.70 -0.90 16.66
CA SER A 91 6.07 -0.40 16.84
C SER A 91 6.52 0.52 15.70
N GLU A 92 5.97 0.31 14.51
CA GLU A 92 6.29 1.02 13.28
C GLU A 92 5.02 1.29 12.46
N ILE A 93 4.95 2.41 11.75
CA ILE A 93 3.82 2.72 10.86
C ILE A 93 3.88 1.94 9.54
N VAL A 94 5.06 1.47 9.16
CA VAL A 94 5.33 0.45 8.15
C VAL A 94 6.52 -0.37 8.62
N THR A 95 6.37 -1.68 8.75
CA THR A 95 7.36 -2.55 9.38
C THR A 95 8.59 -2.71 8.49
N PHE A 96 9.77 -2.39 9.04
CA PHE A 96 11.07 -2.58 8.42
C PHE A 96 12.15 -2.97 9.47
N ASP A 97 11.74 -3.70 10.51
CA ASP A 97 12.57 -4.19 11.60
C ASP A 97 13.43 -3.12 12.29
N GLY A 98 12.84 -1.92 12.46
CA GLY A 98 13.50 -0.76 13.07
C GLY A 98 14.49 -0.03 12.17
N LEU A 99 14.67 -0.46 10.92
CA LEU A 99 15.56 0.18 9.96
C LEU A 99 14.91 1.45 9.38
N GLY A 100 15.73 2.44 9.01
CA GLY A 100 15.26 3.72 8.48
C GLY A 100 14.27 4.41 9.41
N LYS A 101 14.42 4.23 10.73
CA LYS A 101 13.49 4.73 11.74
C LYS A 101 13.29 6.23 11.63
N PHE A 102 12.04 6.68 11.76
CA PHE A 102 11.59 8.07 11.59
C PHE A 102 11.84 8.66 10.18
N ALA A 103 12.35 7.90 9.24
CA ALA A 103 12.70 8.37 7.89
C ALA A 103 13.47 9.72 7.91
N SER A 104 14.42 9.86 8.84
CA SER A 104 15.08 11.14 9.18
C SER A 104 16.02 11.67 8.11
N ASN A 105 16.47 10.78 7.20
CA ASN A 105 17.40 11.10 6.11
C ASN A 105 16.95 10.45 4.81
N THR A 106 15.76 10.78 4.34
CA THR A 106 15.16 10.12 3.16
C THR A 106 15.88 10.49 1.86
N GLY A 107 15.65 9.67 0.82
CA GLY A 107 16.07 9.98 -0.55
C GLY A 107 15.38 11.23 -1.10
N ASN A 108 15.98 11.82 -2.13
CA ASN A 108 15.45 13.00 -2.80
C ASN A 108 14.15 12.64 -3.55
N PHE A 109 13.15 13.52 -3.48
CA PHE A 109 11.90 13.32 -4.18
C PHE A 109 11.97 13.80 -5.63
N ILE A 110 11.46 12.97 -6.55
CA ILE A 110 11.20 13.33 -7.94
C ILE A 110 9.68 13.44 -8.13
N ASP A 111 9.22 14.54 -8.70
CA ASP A 111 7.79 14.74 -8.96
C ASP A 111 7.31 13.85 -10.13
N PRO A 112 6.04 13.40 -10.14
CA PRO A 112 5.49 12.53 -11.19
C PRO A 112 5.75 13.02 -12.62
N LYS A 113 5.64 14.31 -12.87
CA LYS A 113 5.87 14.93 -14.20
C LYS A 113 7.30 14.81 -14.71
N ASP A 114 8.28 14.69 -13.80
CA ASP A 114 9.70 14.61 -14.13
C ASP A 114 10.22 13.15 -14.02
N TRP A 115 9.38 12.23 -13.49
CA TRP A 115 9.76 10.87 -13.16
C TRP A 115 10.22 10.05 -14.36
N ASP A 116 9.43 10.03 -15.44
CA ASP A 116 9.73 9.23 -16.63
C ASP A 116 11.04 9.68 -17.30
N ASN A 117 11.27 10.99 -17.38
CA ASN A 117 12.53 11.53 -17.88
C ASN A 117 13.71 11.13 -16.98
N PHE A 118 13.50 11.12 -15.65
CA PHE A 118 14.54 10.77 -14.71
C PHE A 118 14.93 9.29 -14.77
N ILE A 119 13.95 8.37 -14.77
CA ILE A 119 14.21 6.92 -14.75
C ILE A 119 14.73 6.37 -16.10
N ASN A 120 14.57 7.10 -17.18
CA ASN A 120 15.06 6.73 -18.50
C ASN A 120 16.54 7.12 -18.75
N ASN A 121 17.23 7.70 -17.76
CA ASN A 121 18.67 7.96 -17.87
C ASN A 121 19.47 6.68 -17.60
N ASP A 122 20.46 6.40 -18.41
CA ASP A 122 21.31 5.19 -18.35
C ASP A 122 22.08 5.03 -17.04
N ASP A 123 22.30 6.11 -16.29
CA ASP A 123 23.02 6.11 -15.01
C ASP A 123 22.10 5.89 -13.81
N VAL A 124 20.79 5.78 -14.04
CA VAL A 124 19.77 5.55 -12.99
C VAL A 124 19.34 4.09 -12.94
N GLN A 125 19.44 3.50 -11.78
CA GLN A 125 18.90 2.16 -11.52
C GLN A 125 17.53 2.27 -10.86
N LEU A 126 16.50 1.80 -11.56
CA LEU A 126 15.12 1.81 -11.04
C LEU A 126 14.81 0.55 -10.24
N VAL A 127 14.25 0.70 -9.05
CA VAL A 127 13.93 -0.39 -8.12
C VAL A 127 12.48 -0.28 -7.62
N ASP A 128 11.72 -1.35 -7.74
CA ASP A 128 10.41 -1.48 -7.11
C ASP A 128 10.57 -1.88 -5.64
N VAL A 129 9.96 -1.16 -4.70
CA VAL A 129 10.03 -1.46 -3.25
C VAL A 129 8.80 -2.22 -2.77
N ARG A 130 7.99 -2.70 -3.70
CA ARG A 130 6.77 -3.45 -3.39
C ARG A 130 7.04 -4.94 -3.27
N ASN A 131 6.07 -5.64 -2.69
CA ASN A 131 6.08 -7.09 -2.62
C ASN A 131 5.72 -7.71 -3.98
N PHE A 132 6.14 -8.95 -4.20
CA PHE A 132 5.95 -9.66 -5.46
C PHE A 132 4.49 -9.69 -5.94
N TYR A 133 3.52 -9.93 -5.05
CA TYR A 133 2.10 -9.95 -5.44
C TYR A 133 1.57 -8.58 -5.91
N GLU A 134 2.27 -7.49 -5.64
CA GLU A 134 1.95 -6.16 -6.14
C GLU A 134 2.60 -5.90 -7.51
N THR A 135 3.84 -6.41 -7.72
CA THR A 135 4.63 -6.14 -8.94
C THR A 135 4.10 -6.90 -10.15
N VAL A 136 3.47 -8.06 -9.94
CA VAL A 136 2.97 -8.92 -11.03
C VAL A 136 1.80 -8.32 -11.80
N ILE A 137 1.04 -7.39 -11.22
CA ILE A 137 -0.11 -6.76 -11.89
C ILE A 137 0.20 -5.41 -12.52
N GLY A 138 1.38 -4.86 -12.26
CA GLY A 138 1.82 -3.62 -12.92
C GLY A 138 3.12 -3.11 -12.34
N LYS A 139 3.93 -2.45 -13.18
CA LYS A 139 5.24 -1.91 -12.83
C LYS A 139 5.71 -0.87 -13.84
N PHE A 140 6.73 -0.10 -13.51
CA PHE A 140 7.48 0.66 -14.51
C PHE A 140 8.40 -0.27 -15.32
N PRO A 141 8.55 -0.06 -16.64
CA PRO A 141 9.51 -0.79 -17.45
C PRO A 141 10.93 -0.71 -16.88
N ASN A 142 11.69 -1.76 -17.07
CA ASN A 142 13.10 -1.86 -16.63
C ASN A 142 13.33 -1.72 -15.12
N SER A 143 12.28 -1.74 -14.29
CA SER A 143 12.47 -1.78 -12.85
C SER A 143 12.98 -3.13 -12.37
N ILE A 144 13.94 -3.12 -11.44
CA ILE A 144 14.32 -4.34 -10.72
C ILE A 144 13.18 -4.69 -9.77
N ASP A 145 12.66 -5.91 -9.94
CA ASP A 145 11.70 -6.52 -9.02
C ASP A 145 12.45 -7.33 -7.97
N PRO A 146 12.38 -6.97 -6.68
CA PRO A 146 13.08 -7.68 -5.60
C PRO A 146 12.50 -9.06 -5.32
N LYS A 147 11.29 -9.36 -5.80
CA LYS A 147 10.55 -10.62 -5.57
C LYS A 147 10.37 -10.96 -4.09
N THR A 148 10.26 -9.95 -3.24
CA THR A 148 10.09 -10.10 -1.81
C THR A 148 8.62 -10.41 -1.47
N GLU A 149 8.41 -11.23 -0.45
CA GLU A 149 7.07 -11.53 0.07
C GLU A 149 6.58 -10.44 1.04
N THR A 150 7.51 -9.84 1.76
CA THR A 150 7.24 -8.76 2.72
C THR A 150 8.22 -7.59 2.54
N PHE A 151 7.84 -6.41 3.05
CA PHE A 151 8.74 -5.27 2.99
C PHE A 151 9.99 -5.45 3.87
N THR A 152 9.95 -6.27 4.92
CA THR A 152 11.13 -6.59 5.74
C THR A 152 12.19 -7.35 4.97
N ASP A 153 11.79 -8.21 4.01
CA ASP A 153 12.71 -8.97 3.18
C ASP A 153 13.51 -8.06 2.22
N PHE A 154 13.00 -6.85 1.96
CA PHE A 154 13.66 -5.87 1.08
C PHE A 154 15.05 -5.46 1.60
N LYS A 155 15.30 -5.58 2.92
CA LYS A 155 16.62 -5.38 3.50
C LYS A 155 17.65 -6.33 2.90
N GLU A 156 17.34 -7.63 2.88
CA GLU A 156 18.25 -8.65 2.35
C GLU A 156 18.53 -8.39 0.86
N PHE A 157 17.52 -8.00 0.09
CA PHE A 157 17.69 -7.60 -1.30
C PHE A 157 18.62 -6.38 -1.45
N ILE A 158 18.49 -5.34 -0.62
CA ILE A 158 19.41 -4.18 -0.64
C ILE A 158 20.85 -4.65 -0.40
N ASP A 159 21.05 -5.48 0.61
CA ASP A 159 22.40 -5.90 1.03
C ASP A 159 23.06 -6.82 -0.01
N SER A 160 22.31 -7.75 -0.62
CA SER A 160 22.83 -8.74 -1.57
C SER A 160 22.91 -8.22 -3.01
N GLU A 161 21.88 -7.59 -3.50
CA GLU A 161 21.76 -7.24 -4.93
C GLU A 161 22.18 -5.79 -5.22
N LEU A 162 21.89 -4.86 -4.31
CA LEU A 162 22.19 -3.44 -4.51
C LEU A 162 23.52 -3.00 -3.86
N GLY A 163 24.15 -3.84 -3.03
CA GLY A 163 25.34 -3.48 -2.27
C GLY A 163 26.51 -2.94 -3.10
N ASN A 164 26.65 -3.39 -4.34
CA ASN A 164 27.69 -2.94 -5.28
C ASN A 164 27.29 -1.67 -6.07
N LEU A 165 26.08 -1.15 -5.88
CA LEU A 165 25.54 0.00 -6.60
C LEU A 165 25.53 1.29 -5.78
N LYS A 166 26.29 1.35 -4.68
CA LYS A 166 26.29 2.50 -3.74
C LYS A 166 26.69 3.83 -4.39
N ASP A 167 27.46 3.78 -5.46
CA ASP A 167 27.89 4.95 -6.25
C ASP A 167 26.97 5.29 -7.43
N LYS A 168 25.95 4.46 -7.69
CA LYS A 168 24.95 4.70 -8.73
C LYS A 168 23.78 5.51 -8.20
N LYS A 169 23.06 6.17 -9.11
CA LYS A 169 21.76 6.77 -8.79
C LYS A 169 20.72 5.68 -8.68
N ILE A 170 20.10 5.54 -7.51
CA ILE A 170 19.01 4.59 -7.28
C ILE A 170 17.70 5.37 -7.22
N ALA A 171 16.78 5.06 -8.14
CA ALA A 171 15.41 5.56 -8.13
C ALA A 171 14.48 4.49 -7.58
N MET A 172 13.61 4.84 -6.63
CA MET A 172 12.70 3.89 -5.99
C MET A 172 11.25 4.36 -6.02
N TYR A 173 10.34 3.41 -6.09
CA TYR A 173 8.91 3.68 -5.99
C TYR A 173 8.18 2.59 -5.21
N CYS A 174 7.04 2.96 -4.64
CA CYS A 174 6.05 2.02 -4.08
C CYS A 174 4.65 2.59 -4.27
N THR A 175 3.61 1.90 -3.82
CA THR A 175 2.21 2.29 -3.99
C THR A 175 1.92 3.72 -3.52
N GLY A 176 2.31 4.07 -2.30
CA GLY A 176 1.98 5.36 -1.68
C GLY A 176 3.16 6.24 -1.26
N GLY A 177 4.41 5.74 -1.37
CA GLY A 177 5.64 6.45 -0.99
C GLY A 177 6.23 6.06 0.38
N ILE A 178 5.43 5.58 1.32
CA ILE A 178 5.86 5.34 2.71
C ILE A 178 7.03 4.34 2.83
N ARG A 179 7.01 3.23 2.07
CA ARG A 179 8.10 2.23 2.09
C ARG A 179 9.41 2.83 1.55
N CYS A 180 9.31 3.67 0.50
CA CYS A 180 10.48 4.32 -0.08
C CYS A 180 11.17 5.27 0.91
N GLU A 181 10.42 5.99 1.74
CA GLU A 181 11.02 6.87 2.74
C GLU A 181 11.88 6.08 3.74
N LYS A 182 11.39 4.97 4.27
CA LYS A 182 12.17 4.10 5.17
C LYS A 182 13.34 3.43 4.46
N ALA A 183 13.10 2.83 3.29
CA ALA A 183 14.14 2.14 2.54
C ALA A 183 15.26 3.10 2.12
N SER A 184 14.92 4.31 1.63
CA SER A 184 15.93 5.30 1.24
C SER A 184 16.74 5.83 2.43
N SER A 185 16.09 6.03 3.58
CA SER A 185 16.78 6.41 4.80
C SER A 185 17.82 5.34 5.21
N TYR A 186 17.40 4.08 5.25
CA TYR A 186 18.30 2.96 5.50
C TYR A 186 19.46 2.88 4.49
N MET A 187 19.16 2.97 3.19
CA MET A 187 20.19 2.93 2.14
C MET A 187 21.23 4.04 2.30
N LYS A 188 20.80 5.26 2.62
CA LYS A 188 21.73 6.37 2.89
C LYS A 188 22.58 6.12 4.13
N ASP A 189 22.01 5.54 5.19
CA ASP A 189 22.74 5.19 6.42
C ASP A 189 23.84 4.14 6.16
N ILE A 190 23.64 3.24 5.20
CA ILE A 190 24.65 2.23 4.82
C ILE A 190 25.56 2.67 3.65
N GLY A 191 25.47 3.93 3.23
CA GLY A 191 26.43 4.60 2.37
C GLY A 191 26.06 4.69 0.88
N PHE A 192 24.79 4.53 0.50
CA PHE A 192 24.33 4.91 -0.84
C PHE A 192 24.36 6.42 -1.01
N LYS A 193 24.99 6.92 -2.07
CA LYS A 193 25.24 8.35 -2.26
C LYS A 193 24.06 9.12 -2.84
N GLU A 194 23.41 8.54 -3.85
CA GLU A 194 22.35 9.18 -4.62
C GLU A 194 21.09 8.29 -4.64
N VAL A 195 20.18 8.55 -3.71
CA VAL A 195 18.91 7.83 -3.58
C VAL A 195 17.76 8.78 -3.85
N PHE A 196 16.89 8.39 -4.78
CA PHE A 196 15.74 9.15 -5.24
C PHE A 196 14.47 8.34 -5.07
N GLN A 197 13.33 9.01 -4.92
CA GLN A 197 12.04 8.35 -4.76
C GLN A 197 10.92 9.12 -5.44
N LEU A 198 9.94 8.39 -5.97
CA LEU A 198 8.75 8.96 -6.60
C LEU A 198 7.87 9.64 -5.53
N ARG A 199 7.69 10.95 -5.67
CA ARG A 199 6.86 11.75 -4.74
C ARG A 199 5.42 11.26 -4.71
N GLY A 200 4.99 10.77 -3.55
CA GLY A 200 3.64 10.27 -3.33
C GLY A 200 3.37 8.89 -3.95
N GLY A 201 4.39 8.23 -4.52
CA GLY A 201 4.30 6.88 -5.07
C GLY A 201 3.47 6.78 -6.34
N ILE A 202 3.16 5.53 -6.72
CA ILE A 202 2.43 5.20 -7.95
C ILE A 202 1.05 5.87 -7.99
N ILE A 203 0.32 5.89 -6.88
CA ILE A 203 -1.02 6.51 -6.83
C ILE A 203 -0.95 7.99 -7.25
N ASN A 204 0.05 8.74 -6.75
CA ASN A 204 0.21 10.13 -7.15
C ASN A 204 0.63 10.28 -8.62
N TYR A 205 1.44 9.36 -9.12
CA TYR A 205 1.84 9.32 -10.52
C TYR A 205 0.63 9.08 -11.44
N LEU A 206 -0.19 8.06 -11.16
CA LEU A 206 -1.39 7.73 -11.91
C LEU A 206 -2.45 8.85 -11.89
N ASN A 207 -2.50 9.63 -10.82
CA ASN A 207 -3.38 10.80 -10.71
C ASN A 207 -2.85 12.05 -11.42
N SER A 208 -1.54 12.12 -11.65
CA SER A 208 -0.89 13.30 -12.20
C SER A 208 -0.69 13.24 -13.71
N LEU A 209 -0.81 12.07 -14.30
CA LEU A 209 -0.55 11.82 -15.71
C LEU A 209 -1.69 11.05 -16.36
N ASP A 210 -1.91 11.32 -17.66
CA ASP A 210 -2.79 10.50 -18.48
C ASP A 210 -2.07 9.24 -18.96
N LYS A 211 -2.82 8.15 -19.17
CA LYS A 211 -2.28 6.84 -19.63
C LYS A 211 -1.42 6.93 -20.89
N LYS A 212 -1.69 7.90 -21.77
CA LYS A 212 -0.92 8.12 -23.01
C LYS A 212 0.45 8.74 -22.79
N ASN A 213 0.65 9.39 -21.66
CA ASN A 213 1.84 10.18 -21.35
C ASN A 213 2.70 9.55 -20.24
N GLY A 214 2.20 8.48 -19.61
CA GLY A 214 2.90 7.81 -18.53
C GLY A 214 3.53 6.49 -18.99
N SER A 215 4.63 6.09 -18.35
CA SER A 215 5.35 4.85 -18.63
C SER A 215 4.93 3.67 -17.72
N TRP A 216 3.94 3.86 -16.86
CA TRP A 216 3.41 2.77 -16.02
C TRP A 216 2.68 1.73 -16.85
N GLU A 217 3.01 0.45 -16.67
CA GLU A 217 2.39 -0.70 -17.32
C GLU A 217 1.55 -1.49 -16.32
N GLY A 218 0.32 -1.88 -16.71
CA GLY A 218 -0.61 -2.63 -15.87
C GLY A 218 -1.34 -1.75 -14.85
N GLU A 219 -1.75 -2.35 -13.71
CA GLU A 219 -2.53 -1.73 -12.66
C GLU A 219 -1.74 -1.63 -11.35
N CYS A 220 -2.09 -0.69 -10.49
CA CYS A 220 -1.45 -0.49 -9.20
C CYS A 220 -2.23 -1.20 -8.09
N PHE A 221 -1.63 -2.20 -7.44
CA PHE A 221 -2.24 -2.88 -6.29
C PHE A 221 -2.48 -1.90 -5.13
N VAL A 222 -3.69 -1.98 -4.54
CA VAL A 222 -4.09 -1.24 -3.36
C VAL A 222 -4.62 -2.17 -2.27
N PHE A 223 -4.50 -1.76 -1.00
CA PHE A 223 -4.81 -2.61 0.17
C PHE A 223 -6.26 -2.43 0.67
N ASP A 224 -7.19 -2.23 -0.26
CA ASP A 224 -8.61 -2.13 0.02
C ASP A 224 -9.45 -3.03 -0.92
N GLU A 225 -10.79 -3.00 -0.81
CA GLU A 225 -11.67 -3.90 -1.58
C GLU A 225 -11.66 -3.63 -3.10
N ARG A 226 -11.05 -2.52 -3.57
CA ARG A 226 -10.86 -2.24 -5.00
C ARG A 226 -9.77 -3.09 -5.64
N VAL A 227 -8.85 -3.60 -4.82
CA VAL A 227 -7.70 -4.45 -5.17
C VAL A 227 -6.66 -3.74 -6.04
N SER A 228 -7.06 -3.07 -7.12
CA SER A 228 -6.15 -2.38 -8.04
C SER A 228 -6.74 -1.07 -8.57
N LEU A 229 -5.85 -0.17 -9.02
CA LEU A 229 -6.20 1.11 -9.64
C LEU A 229 -5.45 1.29 -10.95
N ASP A 230 -6.12 1.90 -11.93
CA ASP A 230 -5.53 2.41 -13.18
C ASP A 230 -5.33 3.95 -13.09
N TYR A 231 -4.93 4.59 -14.16
CA TYR A 231 -4.78 6.05 -14.30
C TYR A 231 -6.06 6.78 -13.87
N GLY A 232 -5.88 7.96 -13.26
CA GLY A 232 -7.00 8.71 -12.69
C GLY A 232 -7.57 8.11 -11.39
N SER A 233 -6.90 7.12 -10.80
CA SER A 233 -7.40 6.31 -9.67
C SER A 233 -8.73 5.61 -9.97
N GLU A 234 -8.98 5.29 -11.25
CA GLU A 234 -10.10 4.43 -11.64
C GLU A 234 -9.90 3.02 -11.06
N GLU A 235 -11.00 2.38 -10.66
CA GLU A 235 -10.97 1.00 -10.15
C GLU A 235 -10.52 0.04 -11.26
N GLY A 236 -9.54 -0.80 -10.95
CA GLY A 236 -8.96 -1.73 -11.90
C GLY A 236 -9.81 -2.98 -12.13
N THR A 237 -9.21 -3.99 -12.77
CA THR A 237 -9.91 -5.21 -13.20
C THR A 237 -9.62 -6.43 -12.33
N PHE A 238 -8.67 -6.33 -11.39
CA PHE A 238 -8.29 -7.45 -10.54
C PHE A 238 -9.22 -7.60 -9.34
N ASP A 239 -9.48 -8.87 -8.99
CA ASP A 239 -10.10 -9.27 -7.72
C ASP A 239 -9.05 -9.85 -6.76
N LEU A 240 -9.45 -10.09 -5.51
CA LEU A 240 -8.59 -10.65 -4.48
C LEU A 240 -8.92 -12.13 -4.25
N CYS A 241 -7.94 -13.01 -4.39
CA CYS A 241 -8.07 -14.37 -3.89
C CYS A 241 -8.19 -14.37 -2.37
N HIS A 242 -9.35 -14.74 -1.82
CA HIS A 242 -9.56 -14.81 -0.37
C HIS A 242 -8.81 -15.95 0.32
N GLY A 243 -8.20 -16.86 -0.44
CA GLY A 243 -7.32 -17.91 0.07
C GLY A 243 -5.91 -17.40 0.41
N CYS A 244 -5.22 -16.82 -0.56
CA CYS A 244 -3.82 -16.36 -0.41
C CYS A 244 -3.64 -14.83 -0.38
N ARG A 245 -4.67 -14.05 -0.72
CA ARG A 245 -4.63 -12.60 -0.80
C ARG A 245 -3.86 -12.01 -1.99
N ASN A 246 -3.48 -12.84 -2.95
CA ASN A 246 -2.93 -12.38 -4.22
C ASN A 246 -4.04 -11.83 -5.13
N PRO A 247 -3.73 -10.84 -5.99
CA PRO A 247 -4.63 -10.41 -7.04
C PRO A 247 -4.88 -11.55 -8.02
N ILE A 248 -6.07 -11.60 -8.59
CA ILE A 248 -6.50 -12.56 -9.61
C ILE A 248 -7.30 -11.84 -10.68
N ASP A 249 -7.12 -12.24 -11.92
CA ASP A 249 -7.87 -11.74 -13.07
C ASP A 249 -9.00 -12.69 -13.49
N ASP A 250 -9.68 -12.35 -14.57
CA ASP A 250 -10.77 -13.18 -15.09
C ASP A 250 -10.30 -14.52 -15.68
N ASP A 251 -9.04 -14.63 -16.12
CA ASP A 251 -8.50 -15.89 -16.62
C ASP A 251 -8.14 -16.82 -15.46
N ASP A 252 -7.60 -16.27 -14.37
CA ASP A 252 -7.42 -17.02 -13.12
C ASP A 252 -8.74 -17.61 -12.61
N LYS A 253 -9.85 -16.87 -12.68
CA LYS A 253 -11.19 -17.33 -12.25
C LYS A 253 -11.78 -18.42 -13.15
N LYS A 254 -11.35 -18.53 -14.40
CA LYS A 254 -11.75 -19.62 -15.32
C LYS A 254 -10.96 -20.91 -15.09
N SER A 255 -9.88 -20.84 -14.34
CA SER A 255 -9.01 -21.99 -14.06
C SER A 255 -9.72 -23.07 -13.24
N ILE A 256 -9.44 -24.33 -13.52
CA ILE A 256 -9.89 -25.48 -12.72
C ILE A 256 -9.37 -25.44 -11.26
N TYR A 257 -8.35 -24.63 -10.98
CA TYR A 257 -7.78 -24.44 -9.65
C TYR A 257 -8.43 -23.29 -8.87
N TYR A 258 -9.37 -22.58 -9.50
CA TYR A 258 -10.10 -21.52 -8.83
C TYR A 258 -11.33 -22.07 -8.11
N GLU A 259 -11.39 -21.81 -6.82
CA GLU A 259 -12.57 -22.02 -5.97
C GLU A 259 -12.84 -20.73 -5.18
N GLU A 260 -14.00 -20.11 -5.43
CA GLU A 260 -14.36 -18.83 -4.82
C GLU A 260 -14.22 -18.85 -3.30
N GLY A 261 -13.47 -17.91 -2.77
CA GLY A 261 -13.21 -17.79 -1.33
C GLY A 261 -12.19 -18.79 -0.77
N VAL A 262 -11.66 -19.71 -1.57
CA VAL A 262 -10.82 -20.83 -1.13
C VAL A 262 -9.44 -20.81 -1.77
N SER A 263 -9.35 -20.88 -3.09
CA SER A 263 -8.08 -21.04 -3.81
C SER A 263 -8.07 -20.32 -5.16
N CYS A 264 -6.86 -20.13 -5.71
CA CYS A 264 -6.61 -19.70 -7.08
C CYS A 264 -5.40 -20.46 -7.65
N PRO A 265 -5.08 -20.33 -8.95
CA PRO A 265 -3.91 -20.98 -9.54
C PRO A 265 -2.61 -20.76 -8.78
N ASN A 266 -2.42 -19.56 -8.19
CA ASN A 266 -1.21 -19.21 -7.46
C ASN A 266 -1.06 -19.90 -6.11
N CYS A 267 -2.15 -20.38 -5.50
CA CYS A 267 -2.08 -20.92 -4.14
C CYS A 267 -2.54 -22.36 -3.97
N ILE A 268 -3.14 -22.98 -4.97
CA ILE A 268 -3.71 -24.33 -4.85
C ILE A 268 -2.67 -25.38 -4.41
N ASN A 269 -1.43 -25.26 -4.88
CA ASN A 269 -0.34 -26.18 -4.54
C ASN A 269 0.46 -25.79 -3.29
N ILE A 270 0.18 -24.62 -2.71
CA ILE A 270 0.91 -24.10 -1.54
C ILE A 270 0.11 -24.32 -0.26
N ARG A 271 -1.22 -24.25 -0.36
CA ARG A 271 -2.14 -24.37 0.77
C ARG A 271 -2.41 -25.82 1.12
N SER A 272 -2.47 -26.14 2.41
CA SER A 272 -2.88 -27.47 2.86
C SER A 272 -4.38 -27.68 2.70
N ASP A 273 -4.78 -28.97 2.64
CA ASP A 273 -6.21 -29.36 2.60
C ASP A 273 -6.99 -28.81 3.80
N GLU A 274 -6.38 -28.79 4.99
CA GLU A 274 -6.99 -28.20 6.19
C GLU A 274 -7.26 -26.70 6.05
N GLN A 275 -6.30 -25.96 5.45
CA GLN A 275 -6.47 -24.53 5.18
C GLN A 275 -7.58 -24.26 4.16
N ASN A 276 -7.66 -25.09 3.14
CA ASN A 276 -8.70 -25.00 2.11
C ASN A 276 -10.07 -25.32 2.71
N GLU A 277 -10.19 -26.36 3.54
CA GLU A 277 -11.45 -26.72 4.21
C GLU A 277 -11.93 -25.60 5.16
N LYS A 278 -11.05 -25.01 5.97
CA LYS A 278 -11.38 -23.83 6.79
C LYS A 278 -11.89 -22.67 5.94
N SER A 279 -11.32 -22.48 4.75
CA SER A 279 -11.76 -21.45 3.82
C SER A 279 -13.15 -21.75 3.24
N ARG A 280 -13.47 -23.01 2.89
CA ARG A 280 -14.81 -23.44 2.44
C ARG A 280 -15.86 -23.17 3.50
N GLN A 281 -15.57 -23.53 4.76
CA GLN A 281 -16.49 -23.29 5.88
C GLN A 281 -16.76 -21.79 6.07
N ARG A 282 -15.73 -20.96 5.99
CA ARG A 282 -15.88 -19.49 6.04
C ARG A 282 -16.73 -18.98 4.88
N GLN A 283 -16.46 -19.43 3.64
CA GLN A 283 -17.20 -19.01 2.45
C GLN A 283 -18.68 -19.42 2.54
N ALA A 284 -18.97 -20.62 3.00
CA ALA A 284 -20.35 -21.08 3.25
C ALA A 284 -21.10 -20.18 4.24
N GLN A 285 -20.43 -19.75 5.32
CA GLN A 285 -21.01 -18.80 6.29
C GLN A 285 -21.30 -17.43 5.66
N ILE A 286 -20.40 -16.91 4.80
CA ILE A 286 -20.58 -15.63 4.09
C ILE A 286 -21.79 -15.73 3.15
N VAL A 287 -21.87 -16.78 2.34
CA VAL A 287 -22.99 -17.02 1.42
C VAL A 287 -24.32 -17.11 2.19
N PHE A 288 -24.34 -17.85 3.30
CA PHE A 288 -25.53 -17.97 4.15
C PHE A 288 -25.96 -16.61 4.76
N ALA A 289 -25.00 -15.83 5.25
CA ALA A 289 -25.27 -14.51 5.82
C ALA A 289 -25.81 -13.52 4.77
N ASN A 290 -25.28 -13.56 3.55
CA ASN A 290 -25.74 -12.70 2.45
C ASN A 290 -27.16 -13.07 1.99
N LYS A 291 -27.50 -14.37 1.93
CA LYS A 291 -28.88 -14.82 1.63
C LYS A 291 -29.89 -14.29 2.66
N ARG A 292 -29.49 -14.19 3.94
CA ARG A 292 -30.38 -13.68 5.01
C ARG A 292 -30.59 -12.16 4.97
N LYS A 293 -29.66 -11.40 4.39
CA LYS A 293 -29.79 -9.94 4.26
C LYS A 293 -30.68 -9.54 3.07
N ASN A 294 -30.85 -10.44 2.11
CA ASN A 294 -31.65 -10.22 0.91
C ASN A 294 -33.08 -10.79 1.02
N LEU A 295 -33.44 -11.33 2.19
CA LEU A 295 -34.79 -11.74 2.62
C LEU A 295 -35.35 -10.74 3.64
#